data_a096e24f0c61f688393a1c25c8eb8363
#
_entry.id   a096e24f0c61f688393a1c25c8eb8363
#
_cell.length_a   1.000
_cell.length_b   1.000
_cell.length_c   1.000
_cell.angle_alpha   90.00
_cell.angle_beta   90.00
_cell.angle_gamma   90.00
#
_symmetry.space_group_name_H-M   'P 1'
#
loop_
_entity.id
_entity.type
_entity.pdbx_description
1 polymer ?
#
loop_
_entity_poly.entity_id
_entity_poly.type
_entity_poly.pdbx_seq_one_letter_code
_entity_poly.pdbx_strand_id
1 'polypeptide(L)'
;IYPIVLLEKENLKGKFWKGISVFYCTVAILLSIYYIRLDNIAYLKANYQQETATAYYTEVISQIKSTEKYNSNLPVLFYGAAGSMDDSIPILWRFDDIQLQGYSNNMHDFISYYAGKEFLELHCGYTYQEPENREAIIASENFQKMPCYPCDGSIKIIDGVVVVKWSNFEVR
;
A
#
# COMPACT_ATOMS: atom_id res chain seq x y z
N ILE A 1 -17.09 -29.24 3.91
CA ILE A 1 -17.16 -30.11 5.13
C ILE A 1 -18.50 -30.87 5.18
N TYR A 2 -19.64 -30.20 4.91
CA TYR A 2 -20.97 -30.83 4.99
C TYR A 2 -21.17 -32.07 4.09
N PRO A 3 -20.75 -32.07 2.80
CA PRO A 3 -20.88 -33.24 1.93
C PRO A 3 -20.03 -34.44 2.37
N ILE A 4 -18.88 -34.20 3.00
CA ILE A 4 -17.99 -35.27 3.48
C ILE A 4 -18.63 -35.99 4.68
N VAL A 5 -19.25 -35.23 5.59
CA VAL A 5 -19.93 -35.77 6.76
C VAL A 5 -21.18 -36.57 6.39
N LEU A 6 -21.91 -36.17 5.33
CA LEU A 6 -23.05 -36.91 4.79
C LEU A 6 -22.63 -38.26 4.18
N LEU A 7 -21.48 -38.27 3.51
CA LEU A 7 -20.91 -39.49 2.90
C LEU A 7 -20.46 -40.53 3.94
N GLU A 8 -20.06 -40.07 5.13
CA GLU A 8 -19.63 -40.96 6.23
C GLU A 8 -20.81 -41.66 6.94
N LYS A 9 -21.99 -41.02 6.92
CA LYS A 9 -23.20 -41.53 7.62
C LYS A 9 -23.98 -42.58 6.83
N GLU A 10 -23.87 -42.58 5.51
CA GLU A 10 -24.45 -43.63 4.66
C GLU A 10 -23.42 -44.72 4.38
N ASN A 11 -23.77 -45.96 4.75
CA ASN A 11 -22.96 -47.14 4.51
C ASN A 11 -22.83 -47.40 2.99
N LEU A 12 -21.89 -46.72 2.33
CA LEU A 12 -21.71 -46.70 0.88
C LEU A 12 -21.21 -48.05 0.36
N LYS A 13 -22.15 -49.02 0.22
CA LYS A 13 -21.86 -50.40 -0.20
C LYS A 13 -21.51 -50.56 -1.70
N GLY A 14 -21.52 -49.53 -2.52
CA GLY A 14 -21.31 -49.63 -3.95
C GLY A 14 -19.95 -49.07 -4.44
N LYS A 15 -19.29 -49.72 -5.41
CA LYS A 15 -18.09 -49.24 -6.09
C LYS A 15 -18.30 -47.85 -6.69
N PHE A 16 -19.50 -47.56 -7.17
CA PHE A 16 -19.88 -46.23 -7.72
C PHE A 16 -19.74 -45.10 -6.71
N TRP A 17 -20.26 -45.23 -5.51
CA TRP A 17 -20.20 -44.24 -4.47
C TRP A 17 -18.77 -44.01 -3.95
N LYS A 18 -17.96 -45.09 -3.90
CA LYS A 18 -16.52 -44.94 -3.60
C LYS A 18 -15.79 -44.10 -4.64
N GLY A 19 -16.10 -44.30 -5.91
CA GLY A 19 -15.53 -43.50 -7.01
C GLY A 19 -15.90 -42.04 -6.89
N ILE A 20 -17.16 -41.71 -6.61
CA ILE A 20 -17.63 -40.34 -6.37
C ILE A 20 -16.91 -39.71 -5.18
N SER A 21 -16.79 -40.42 -4.07
CA SER A 21 -16.10 -39.91 -2.89
C SER A 21 -14.62 -39.58 -3.18
N VAL A 22 -13.92 -40.47 -3.85
CA VAL A 22 -12.53 -40.26 -4.26
C VAL A 22 -12.42 -39.04 -5.18
N PHE A 23 -13.33 -38.90 -6.14
CA PHE A 23 -13.36 -37.74 -7.04
C PHE A 23 -13.52 -36.42 -6.27
N TYR A 24 -14.50 -36.33 -5.35
CA TYR A 24 -14.70 -35.13 -4.54
C TYR A 24 -13.48 -34.81 -3.66
N CYS A 25 -12.89 -35.82 -3.03
CA CYS A 25 -11.67 -35.62 -2.24
C CYS A 25 -10.51 -35.10 -3.10
N THR A 26 -10.34 -35.68 -4.29
CA THR A 26 -9.28 -35.23 -5.22
C THR A 26 -9.50 -33.77 -5.65
N VAL A 27 -10.73 -33.42 -6.03
CA VAL A 27 -11.07 -32.04 -6.41
C VAL A 27 -10.84 -31.08 -5.22
N ALA A 28 -11.27 -31.46 -4.02
CA ALA A 28 -11.07 -30.65 -2.82
C ALA A 28 -9.58 -30.42 -2.53
N ILE A 29 -8.74 -31.44 -2.67
CA ILE A 29 -7.29 -31.32 -2.50
C ILE A 29 -6.69 -30.39 -3.57
N LEU A 30 -7.06 -30.55 -4.83
CA LEU A 30 -6.56 -29.69 -5.90
C LEU A 30 -6.97 -28.24 -5.72
N LEU A 31 -8.21 -27.97 -5.32
CA LEU A 31 -8.70 -26.63 -4.98
C LEU A 31 -7.95 -26.05 -3.78
N SER A 32 -7.70 -26.85 -2.74
CA SER A 32 -6.94 -26.40 -1.57
C SER A 32 -5.51 -25.98 -1.96
N ILE A 33 -4.83 -26.78 -2.77
CA ILE A 33 -3.49 -26.46 -3.28
C ILE A 33 -3.52 -25.16 -4.11
N TYR A 34 -4.54 -25.01 -4.96
CA TYR A 34 -4.71 -23.79 -5.76
C TYR A 34 -4.90 -22.54 -4.89
N TYR A 35 -5.79 -22.61 -3.88
CA TYR A 35 -6.01 -21.47 -2.98
C TYR A 35 -4.79 -21.15 -2.12
N ILE A 36 -4.09 -22.16 -1.59
CA ILE A 36 -2.82 -21.93 -0.86
C ILE A 36 -1.81 -21.19 -1.75
N ARG A 37 -1.72 -21.55 -3.02
CA ARG A 37 -0.84 -20.85 -3.95
C ARG A 37 -1.25 -19.39 -4.16
N LEU A 38 -2.55 -19.13 -4.36
CA LEU A 38 -3.07 -17.76 -4.51
C LEU A 38 -2.80 -16.92 -3.27
N ASP A 39 -3.07 -17.48 -2.08
CA ASP A 39 -2.83 -16.77 -0.81
C ASP A 39 -1.35 -16.44 -0.62
N ASN A 40 -0.46 -17.35 -0.93
CA ASN A 40 0.98 -17.10 -0.85
C ASN A 40 1.43 -15.98 -1.82
N ILE A 41 0.90 -15.95 -3.03
CA ILE A 41 1.24 -14.89 -4.00
C ILE A 41 0.66 -13.55 -3.52
N ALA A 42 -0.57 -13.54 -3.03
CA ALA A 42 -1.21 -12.35 -2.48
C ALA A 42 -0.42 -11.77 -1.29
N TYR A 43 -0.02 -12.63 -0.37
CA TYR A 43 0.81 -12.24 0.78
C TYR A 43 2.16 -11.67 0.32
N LEU A 44 2.81 -12.33 -0.62
CA LEU A 44 4.10 -11.87 -1.16
C LEU A 44 3.98 -10.49 -1.82
N LYS A 45 2.91 -10.28 -2.62
CA LYS A 45 2.61 -8.98 -3.23
C LYS A 45 2.45 -7.90 -2.17
N ALA A 46 1.62 -8.14 -1.16
CA ALA A 46 1.40 -7.20 -0.07
C ALA A 46 2.70 -6.85 0.68
N ASN A 47 3.53 -7.85 0.95
CA ASN A 47 4.82 -7.65 1.60
C ASN A 47 5.77 -6.76 0.77
N TYR A 48 5.89 -7.03 -0.53
CA TYR A 48 6.70 -6.19 -1.41
C TYR A 48 6.19 -4.76 -1.51
N GLN A 49 4.88 -4.56 -1.57
CA GLN A 49 4.28 -3.22 -1.56
C GLN A 49 4.62 -2.48 -0.26
N GLN A 50 4.50 -3.14 0.88
CA GLN A 50 4.84 -2.56 2.17
C GLN A 50 6.33 -2.21 2.29
N GLU A 51 7.22 -3.10 1.89
CA GLU A 51 8.67 -2.85 1.91
C GLU A 51 9.05 -1.66 1.02
N THR A 52 8.47 -1.58 -0.17
CA THR A 52 8.71 -0.48 -1.10
C THR A 52 8.17 0.83 -0.59
N ALA A 53 6.95 0.84 -0.02
CA ALA A 53 6.39 2.02 0.60
C ALA A 53 7.26 2.51 1.78
N THR A 54 7.75 1.57 2.60
CA THR A 54 8.64 1.90 3.73
C THR A 54 9.96 2.52 3.25
N ALA A 55 10.56 1.95 2.21
CA ALA A 55 11.79 2.50 1.61
C ALA A 55 11.57 3.91 1.06
N TYR A 56 10.50 4.10 0.29
CA TYR A 56 10.13 5.40 -0.28
C TYR A 56 9.92 6.48 0.79
N TYR A 57 9.11 6.21 1.79
CA TYR A 57 8.88 7.17 2.87
C TYR A 57 10.09 7.42 3.72
N THR A 58 10.94 6.41 3.93
CA THR A 58 12.21 6.59 4.65
C THR A 58 13.11 7.57 3.89
N GLU A 59 13.15 7.50 2.56
CA GLU A 59 13.88 8.45 1.72
C GLU A 59 13.29 9.86 1.85
N VAL A 60 11.97 10.02 1.71
CA VAL A 60 11.29 11.32 1.88
C VAL A 60 11.56 11.90 3.27
N ILE A 61 11.46 11.11 4.34
CA ILE A 61 11.75 11.54 5.72
C ILE A 61 13.22 11.98 5.85
N SER A 62 14.14 11.25 5.22
CA SER A 62 15.56 11.62 5.21
C SER A 62 15.78 12.97 4.54
N GLN A 63 15.11 13.21 3.41
CA GLN A 63 15.18 14.50 2.71
C GLN A 63 14.53 15.63 3.52
N ILE A 64 13.39 15.38 4.20
CA ILE A 64 12.79 16.32 5.13
C ILE A 64 13.79 16.72 6.23
N LYS A 65 14.41 15.73 6.87
CA LYS A 65 15.39 15.95 7.95
C LYS A 65 16.67 16.65 7.49
N SER A 66 17.04 16.53 6.22
CA SER A 66 18.20 17.19 5.62
C SER A 66 17.90 18.59 5.12
N THR A 67 16.64 19.03 5.12
CA THR A 67 16.27 20.37 4.67
C THR A 67 16.87 21.43 5.60
N GLU A 68 17.46 22.48 5.01
CA GLU A 68 18.07 23.58 5.77
C GLU A 68 17.05 24.20 6.75
N LYS A 69 17.46 24.39 8.00
CA LYS A 69 16.62 24.90 9.11
C LYS A 69 15.52 23.95 9.58
N TYR A 70 15.58 22.66 9.20
CA TYR A 70 14.64 21.68 9.74
C TYR A 70 14.73 21.58 11.27
N ASN A 71 13.57 21.47 11.91
CA ASN A 71 13.42 21.17 13.32
C ASN A 71 12.27 20.17 13.47
N SER A 72 12.42 19.18 14.35
CA SER A 72 11.42 18.15 14.61
C SER A 72 10.07 18.66 15.10
N ASN A 73 10.01 19.90 15.59
CA ASN A 73 8.77 20.54 16.05
C ASN A 73 8.01 21.28 14.93
N LEU A 74 8.59 21.37 13.74
CA LEU A 74 7.92 22.02 12.62
C LEU A 74 6.77 21.13 12.11
N PRO A 75 5.58 21.73 11.86
CA PRO A 75 4.50 21.01 11.19
C PRO A 75 4.91 20.64 9.76
N VAL A 76 4.32 19.55 9.25
CA VAL A 76 4.61 19.02 7.92
C VAL A 76 3.34 18.99 7.09
N LEU A 77 3.39 19.57 5.91
CA LEU A 77 2.34 19.52 4.92
C LEU A 77 2.73 18.57 3.77
N PHE A 78 2.04 17.45 3.67
CA PHE A 78 2.09 16.61 2.48
C PHE A 78 0.98 17.04 1.51
N TYR A 79 1.34 17.39 0.27
CA TYR A 79 0.40 17.85 -0.71
C TYR A 79 0.43 17.02 -1.99
N GLY A 80 -0.74 16.59 -2.43
CA GLY A 80 -0.92 15.79 -3.62
C GLY A 80 -0.78 14.30 -3.35
N ALA A 81 -0.78 13.50 -4.42
CA ALA A 81 -0.55 12.07 -4.36
C ALA A 81 0.90 11.76 -4.73
N ALA A 82 1.54 10.92 -3.97
CA ALA A 82 2.78 10.29 -4.42
C ALA A 82 2.49 9.57 -5.75
N GLY A 83 3.39 9.73 -6.72
CA GLY A 83 3.21 9.14 -8.05
C GLY A 83 3.01 7.62 -7.98
N SER A 84 2.38 7.07 -9.01
CA SER A 84 2.29 5.62 -9.16
C SER A 84 3.71 5.06 -9.22
N MET A 85 4.05 4.19 -8.27
CA MET A 85 5.34 3.50 -8.27
C MET A 85 5.25 2.15 -9.02
N ASP A 86 4.10 1.83 -9.61
CA ASP A 86 3.88 0.57 -10.32
C ASP A 86 4.87 0.37 -11.46
N ASP A 87 5.25 1.46 -12.15
CA ASP A 87 6.23 1.41 -13.24
C ASP A 87 7.67 1.24 -12.75
N SER A 88 7.95 1.52 -11.47
CA SER A 88 9.31 1.46 -10.91
C SER A 88 9.67 0.11 -10.30
N ILE A 89 8.69 -0.80 -10.11
CA ILE A 89 8.88 -2.10 -9.49
C ILE A 89 8.64 -3.23 -10.49
N PRO A 90 9.69 -3.68 -11.21
CA PRO A 90 9.53 -4.67 -12.28
C PRO A 90 8.97 -6.01 -11.83
N ILE A 91 8.97 -6.30 -10.54
CA ILE A 91 8.48 -7.58 -10.01
C ILE A 91 6.95 -7.59 -9.83
N LEU A 92 6.31 -6.43 -9.71
CA LEU A 92 4.86 -6.34 -9.47
C LEU A 92 4.04 -6.80 -10.68
N TRP A 93 4.55 -6.62 -11.92
CA TRP A 93 3.86 -7.11 -13.13
C TRP A 93 3.60 -8.64 -13.12
N ARG A 94 4.40 -9.41 -12.38
CA ARG A 94 4.19 -10.86 -12.23
C ARG A 94 2.96 -11.20 -11.41
N PHE A 95 2.40 -10.22 -10.72
CA PHE A 95 1.25 -10.36 -9.82
C PHE A 95 0.01 -9.63 -10.32
N ASP A 96 0.05 -9.06 -11.54
CA ASP A 96 -1.06 -8.27 -12.11
C ASP A 96 -2.36 -9.06 -12.26
N ASP A 97 -2.26 -10.39 -12.44
CA ASP A 97 -3.42 -11.27 -12.52
C ASP A 97 -4.14 -11.45 -11.17
N ILE A 98 -3.55 -10.97 -10.06
CA ILE A 98 -4.12 -11.13 -8.73
C ILE A 98 -4.58 -9.77 -8.23
N GLN A 99 -5.87 -9.51 -8.44
CA GLN A 99 -6.56 -8.40 -7.80
C GLN A 99 -6.90 -8.79 -6.36
N LEU A 100 -6.18 -8.21 -5.40
CA LEU A 100 -6.54 -8.31 -3.99
C LEU A 100 -7.73 -7.38 -3.74
N GLN A 101 -8.88 -7.95 -3.41
CA GLN A 101 -10.04 -7.16 -2.99
C GLN A 101 -9.67 -6.39 -1.71
N GLY A 102 -9.70 -5.06 -1.77
CA GLY A 102 -9.34 -4.18 -0.65
C GLY A 102 -7.89 -3.71 -0.61
N TYR A 103 -7.04 -4.21 -1.49
CA TYR A 103 -5.70 -3.68 -1.75
C TYR A 103 -5.66 -3.20 -3.19
N SER A 104 -5.49 -1.93 -3.41
CA SER A 104 -5.23 -1.41 -4.73
C SER A 104 -3.90 -1.96 -5.24
N ASN A 105 -3.81 -2.16 -6.55
CA ASN A 105 -2.56 -2.51 -7.20
C ASN A 105 -1.53 -1.37 -7.12
N ASN A 106 -1.96 -0.18 -6.70
CA ASN A 106 -1.16 1.01 -6.60
C ASN A 106 -0.70 1.22 -5.16
N MET A 107 0.56 1.50 -4.94
CA MET A 107 1.06 2.03 -3.65
C MET A 107 0.32 3.29 -3.20
N HIS A 108 -0.40 3.91 -4.11
CA HIS A 108 -1.24 5.07 -3.90
C HIS A 108 -2.22 4.90 -2.73
N ASP A 109 -2.73 3.70 -2.49
CA ASP A 109 -3.69 3.44 -1.41
C ASP A 109 -3.02 3.30 -0.05
N PHE A 110 -1.75 2.88 0.00
CA PHE A 110 -0.96 2.97 1.23
C PHE A 110 -0.57 4.41 1.58
N ILE A 111 -0.64 5.31 0.60
CA ILE A 111 -0.23 6.70 0.67
C ILE A 111 -1.45 7.64 0.65
N SER A 112 -2.67 7.14 0.73
CA SER A 112 -3.84 7.99 0.85
C SER A 112 -3.76 8.81 2.14
N TYR A 113 -4.28 10.01 2.10
CA TYR A 113 -4.19 11.01 3.18
C TYR A 113 -4.43 10.45 4.60
N TYR A 114 -5.37 9.52 4.75
CA TYR A 114 -5.68 8.91 6.05
C TYR A 114 -4.75 7.75 6.43
N ALA A 115 -4.39 6.90 5.49
CA ALA A 115 -3.51 5.76 5.73
C ALA A 115 -2.03 6.18 5.80
N GLY A 116 -1.65 7.26 5.12
CA GLY A 116 -0.27 7.74 5.06
C GLY A 116 0.28 8.14 6.42
N LYS A 117 -0.50 8.82 7.26
CA LYS A 117 -0.07 9.24 8.59
C LYS A 117 0.16 8.05 9.53
N GLU A 118 -0.79 7.11 9.59
CA GLU A 118 -0.64 5.89 10.38
C GLU A 118 0.51 5.03 9.86
N PHE A 119 0.68 4.95 8.55
CA PHE A 119 1.79 4.21 7.95
C PHE A 119 3.15 4.80 8.34
N LEU A 120 3.30 6.13 8.27
CA LEU A 120 4.52 6.83 8.68
C LEU A 120 4.83 6.61 10.16
N GLU A 121 3.81 6.64 11.02
CA GLU A 121 3.97 6.41 12.44
C GLU A 121 4.33 4.97 12.77
N LEU A 122 3.59 3.98 12.22
CA LEU A 122 3.75 2.57 12.56
C LEU A 122 4.97 1.92 11.89
N HIS A 123 5.26 2.27 10.63
CA HIS A 123 6.29 1.60 9.85
C HIS A 123 7.59 2.39 9.70
N CYS A 124 7.51 3.73 9.76
CA CYS A 124 8.68 4.60 9.62
C CYS A 124 9.07 5.28 10.94
N GLY A 125 8.29 5.13 12.01
CA GLY A 125 8.53 5.79 13.30
C GLY A 125 8.57 7.32 13.19
N TYR A 126 7.81 7.90 12.25
CA TYR A 126 7.79 9.33 11.98
C TYR A 126 6.43 9.92 12.29
N THR A 127 6.38 10.71 13.37
CA THR A 127 5.20 11.50 13.77
C THR A 127 5.36 12.94 13.34
N TYR A 128 4.29 13.56 12.89
CA TYR A 128 4.27 14.98 12.53
C TYR A 128 2.93 15.61 12.87
N GLN A 129 2.92 16.94 12.98
CA GLN A 129 1.72 17.74 13.12
C GLN A 129 1.37 18.39 11.79
N GLU A 130 0.08 18.47 11.49
CA GLU A 130 -0.39 19.20 10.30
C GLU A 130 -0.44 20.70 10.62
N PRO A 131 -0.13 21.56 9.62
CA PRO A 131 -0.18 23.00 9.83
C PRO A 131 -1.64 23.50 9.86
N GLU A 132 -1.95 24.41 10.79
CA GLU A 132 -3.24 25.09 10.86
C GLU A 132 -3.48 26.04 9.67
N ASN A 133 -2.39 26.59 9.10
CA ASN A 133 -2.42 27.56 8.00
C ASN A 133 -2.27 26.89 6.60
N ARG A 134 -2.68 25.63 6.46
CA ARG A 134 -2.55 24.84 5.23
C ARG A 134 -2.99 25.59 3.96
N GLU A 135 -4.19 26.19 3.98
CA GLU A 135 -4.74 26.87 2.80
C GLU A 135 -3.92 28.11 2.42
N ALA A 136 -3.43 28.85 3.39
CA ALA A 136 -2.56 30.01 3.16
C ALA A 136 -1.23 29.59 2.50
N ILE A 137 -0.64 28.48 2.95
CA ILE A 137 0.58 27.93 2.37
C ILE A 137 0.34 27.52 0.91
N ILE A 138 -0.74 26.78 0.64
CA ILE A 138 -1.08 26.32 -0.71
C ILE A 138 -1.34 27.50 -1.65
N ALA A 139 -1.94 28.59 -1.17
CA ALA A 139 -2.17 29.80 -1.94
C ALA A 139 -0.90 30.65 -2.16
N SER A 140 0.18 30.39 -1.43
CA SER A 140 1.40 31.18 -1.51
C SER A 140 2.12 31.03 -2.85
N GLU A 141 2.75 32.11 -3.32
CA GLU A 141 3.54 32.10 -4.57
C GLU A 141 4.72 31.12 -4.48
N ASN A 142 5.31 30.97 -3.29
CA ASN A 142 6.41 30.04 -3.04
C ASN A 142 5.99 28.60 -3.26
N PHE A 143 4.79 28.20 -2.80
CA PHE A 143 4.23 26.88 -3.00
C PHE A 143 3.87 26.63 -4.48
N GLN A 144 3.25 27.61 -5.14
CA GLN A 144 2.83 27.45 -6.53
C GLN A 144 4.00 27.22 -7.48
N LYS A 145 5.15 27.87 -7.22
CA LYS A 145 6.38 27.70 -7.99
C LYS A 145 7.21 26.46 -7.62
N MET A 146 6.81 25.75 -6.58
CA MET A 146 7.50 24.56 -6.10
C MET A 146 7.37 23.42 -7.10
N PRO A 147 8.48 22.74 -7.49
CA PRO A 147 8.41 21.54 -8.29
C PRO A 147 7.77 20.39 -7.52
N CYS A 148 7.34 19.36 -8.24
CA CYS A 148 6.84 18.13 -7.62
C CYS A 148 7.99 17.16 -7.36
N TYR A 149 7.85 16.36 -6.29
CA TYR A 149 8.75 15.27 -5.96
C TYR A 149 8.79 14.23 -7.11
N PRO A 150 9.97 13.68 -7.47
CA PRO A 150 11.24 13.74 -6.74
C PRO A 150 12.21 14.87 -7.17
N CYS A 151 11.74 15.90 -7.85
CA CYS A 151 12.62 16.98 -8.30
C CYS A 151 13.23 17.76 -7.12
N ASP A 152 14.45 18.25 -7.32
CA ASP A 152 15.11 19.11 -6.33
C ASP A 152 14.25 20.32 -6.00
N GLY A 153 14.08 20.61 -4.72
CA GLY A 153 13.25 21.71 -4.23
C GLY A 153 11.75 21.37 -4.07
N SER A 154 11.36 20.11 -4.25
CA SER A 154 10.01 19.61 -3.94
C SER A 154 9.73 19.46 -2.44
N ILE A 155 10.78 19.59 -1.62
CA ILE A 155 10.71 19.63 -0.17
C ILE A 155 11.36 20.93 0.30
N LYS A 156 10.58 21.82 0.93
CA LYS A 156 11.03 23.12 1.41
C LYS A 156 10.32 23.54 2.68
N ILE A 157 10.93 24.46 3.43
CA ILE A 157 10.26 25.14 4.54
C ILE A 157 9.65 26.44 4.00
N ILE A 158 8.34 26.58 4.13
CA ILE A 158 7.56 27.76 3.77
C ILE A 158 6.82 28.21 5.03
N ASP A 159 7.06 29.44 5.46
CA ASP A 159 6.41 30.07 6.64
C ASP A 159 6.43 29.20 7.91
N GLY A 160 7.56 28.52 8.14
CA GLY A 160 7.74 27.66 9.31
C GLY A 160 7.09 26.27 9.19
N VAL A 161 6.64 25.88 8.00
CA VAL A 161 6.06 24.58 7.71
C VAL A 161 6.93 23.84 6.71
N VAL A 162 7.23 22.58 6.97
CA VAL A 162 7.88 21.69 5.99
C VAL A 162 6.83 21.27 4.97
N VAL A 163 7.04 21.60 3.72
CA VAL A 163 6.13 21.25 2.63
C VAL A 163 6.76 20.20 1.74
N VAL A 164 6.05 19.11 1.52
CA VAL A 164 6.36 18.07 0.54
C VAL A 164 5.29 18.10 -0.54
N LYS A 165 5.68 18.45 -1.76
CA LYS A 165 4.76 18.55 -2.90
C LYS A 165 4.95 17.37 -3.83
N TRP A 166 3.97 16.45 -3.85
CA TRP A 166 4.01 15.28 -4.75
C TRP A 166 3.38 15.55 -6.12
N SER A 167 2.30 16.31 -6.15
CA SER A 167 1.61 16.64 -7.39
C SER A 167 1.05 18.06 -7.37
N ASN A 168 0.60 18.53 -8.54
CA ASN A 168 -0.09 19.83 -8.65
C ASN A 168 -1.59 19.72 -8.36
N PHE A 169 -2.09 18.52 -8.09
CA PHE A 169 -3.50 18.26 -7.83
C PHE A 169 -3.66 17.78 -6.40
N GLU A 170 -4.66 18.33 -5.71
CA GLU A 170 -5.07 17.80 -4.42
C GLU A 170 -5.88 16.52 -4.64
N VAL A 171 -5.48 15.43 -4.01
CA VAL A 171 -6.28 14.20 -3.98
C VAL A 171 -7.30 14.36 -2.85
N ARG A 172 -8.57 14.41 -3.21
CA ARG A 172 -9.70 14.47 -2.28
C ARG A 172 -10.13 13.10 -1.82
#